data_80b91637895acb324a1f41e90b5d03b5
#
_entry.id   80b91637895acb324a1f41e90b5d03b5
#
_cell.length_a   1.000
_cell.length_b   1.000
_cell.length_c   1.000
_cell.angle_alpha   90.00
_cell.angle_beta   90.00
_cell.angle_gamma   90.00
#
_symmetry.space_group_name_H-M   'P 1'
#
loop_
_entity.id
_entity.type
_entity.pdbx_description
1 polymer ?
#
loop_
_entity_poly.entity_id
_entity_poly.type
_entity_poly.pdbx_seq_one_letter_code
_entity_poly.pdbx_strand_id
1 'polypeptide(L)'
;LWSDCKLSIENSLNCFIDKGIQLPVKDYLFTILLANSESPYIKMNEGYCGDGGIPGYIFSWLIPNEYTLTHLHVALAHEVNHNVRFQFIKWKNDITLGEMMVSEGLAENFATHLYGEDKAGPWVTKTDMQTLNEYIKPIIFDGLSVQGLEKLNAYLYGDEMAALQNYPAVGLPYCAGYACGYHLVKHYLKKTGKSIVEATLLPANEILKATDDVWNESKSYDSTRSRKFDR
;
A
#
# COMPACT_ATOMS: atom_id res chain seq x y z
N LEU A 1 0.44 -18.61 17.59
CA LEU A 1 0.19 -17.21 17.25
C LEU A 1 1.40 -16.30 17.50
N TRP A 2 1.79 -16.01 18.78
CA TRP A 2 2.88 -15.08 19.10
C TRP A 2 4.22 -15.51 18.48
N SER A 3 4.55 -16.80 18.53
CA SER A 3 5.76 -17.34 17.91
C SER A 3 5.74 -17.20 16.39
N ASP A 4 4.60 -17.40 15.75
CA ASP A 4 4.44 -17.30 14.30
C ASP A 4 4.54 -15.84 13.86
N CYS A 5 3.95 -14.91 14.61
CA CYS A 5 4.09 -13.48 14.38
C CYS A 5 5.55 -13.02 14.50
N LYS A 6 6.24 -13.46 15.55
CA LYS A 6 7.66 -13.19 15.73
C LYS A 6 8.48 -13.71 14.56
N LEU A 7 8.25 -14.95 14.14
CA LEU A 7 8.94 -15.55 13.01
C LEU A 7 8.68 -14.79 11.69
N SER A 8 7.44 -14.35 11.46
CA SER A 8 7.10 -13.55 10.28
C SER A 8 7.86 -12.23 10.27
N ILE A 9 7.94 -11.53 11.40
CA ILE A 9 8.68 -10.28 11.53
C ILE A 9 10.18 -10.52 11.32
N GLU A 10 10.75 -11.54 11.96
CA GLU A 10 12.17 -11.91 11.81
C GLU A 10 12.51 -12.25 10.36
N ASN A 11 11.70 -13.08 9.69
CA ASN A 11 11.90 -13.42 8.28
C ASN A 11 11.84 -12.19 7.37
N SER A 12 10.90 -11.30 7.63
CA SER A 12 10.76 -10.05 6.89
C SER A 12 11.98 -9.13 7.06
N LEU A 13 12.49 -8.98 8.29
CA LEU A 13 13.69 -8.20 8.57
C LEU A 13 14.93 -8.84 7.93
N ASN A 14 15.03 -10.16 7.97
CA ASN A 14 16.15 -10.89 7.37
C ASN A 14 16.25 -10.69 5.86
N CYS A 15 15.15 -10.46 5.14
CA CYS A 15 15.21 -10.12 3.72
C CYS A 15 16.06 -8.88 3.43
N PHE A 16 16.07 -7.90 4.33
CA PHE A 16 16.91 -6.72 4.23
C PHE A 16 18.35 -7.00 4.70
N ILE A 17 18.50 -7.70 5.82
CA ILE A 17 19.79 -8.02 6.42
C ILE A 17 20.63 -8.91 5.47
N ASP A 18 20.03 -9.90 4.85
CA ASP A 18 20.68 -10.81 3.90
C ASP A 18 21.15 -10.10 2.62
N LYS A 19 20.54 -8.96 2.31
CA LYS A 19 20.99 -8.05 1.23
C LYS A 19 22.08 -7.07 1.69
N GLY A 20 22.60 -7.22 2.92
CA GLY A 20 23.66 -6.38 3.48
C GLY A 20 23.18 -5.03 4.01
N ILE A 21 21.86 -4.83 4.14
CA ILE A 21 21.31 -3.57 4.65
C ILE A 21 21.46 -3.54 6.17
N GLN A 22 22.14 -2.51 6.66
CA GLN A 22 22.30 -2.28 8.09
C GLN A 22 21.10 -1.49 8.61
N LEU A 23 20.18 -2.17 9.30
CA LEU A 23 19.02 -1.53 9.90
C LEU A 23 19.46 -0.68 11.10
N PRO A 24 19.11 0.62 11.17
CA PRO A 24 19.38 1.49 12.32
C PRO A 24 18.73 1.00 13.62
N VAL A 25 17.46 0.58 13.55
CA VAL A 25 16.73 0.00 14.67
C VAL A 25 17.21 -1.42 14.94
N LYS A 26 17.49 -1.73 16.23
CA LYS A 26 17.99 -3.05 16.65
C LYS A 26 16.94 -3.88 17.37
N ASP A 27 16.03 -3.23 18.07
CA ASP A 27 14.97 -3.87 18.87
C ASP A 27 13.61 -3.52 18.29
N TYR A 28 12.81 -4.56 18.02
CA TYR A 28 11.46 -4.41 17.48
C TYR A 28 10.45 -4.91 18.49
N LEU A 29 9.51 -4.05 18.83
CA LEU A 29 8.37 -4.38 19.66
C LEU A 29 7.13 -4.55 18.80
N PHE A 30 6.40 -5.63 18.99
CA PHE A 30 5.14 -5.83 18.30
C PHE A 30 4.02 -6.22 19.26
N THR A 31 2.80 -5.88 18.89
CA THR A 31 1.62 -6.32 19.63
C THR A 31 0.46 -6.61 18.70
N ILE A 32 -0.37 -7.57 19.11
CA ILE A 32 -1.61 -7.97 18.46
C ILE A 32 -2.75 -7.56 19.37
N LEU A 33 -3.66 -6.76 18.87
CA LEU A 33 -4.80 -6.22 19.58
C LEU A 33 -6.10 -6.76 19.00
N LEU A 34 -7.10 -6.96 19.85
CA LEU A 34 -8.44 -7.27 19.39
C LEU A 34 -9.06 -6.03 18.75
N ALA A 35 -9.53 -6.18 17.52
CA ALA A 35 -10.23 -5.14 16.80
C ALA A 35 -11.69 -5.04 17.28
N ASN A 36 -12.25 -3.84 17.22
CA ASN A 36 -13.68 -3.64 17.41
C ASN A 36 -14.44 -4.12 16.17
N SER A 37 -15.23 -5.19 16.33
CA SER A 37 -16.02 -5.78 15.23
C SER A 37 -17.08 -4.85 14.64
N GLU A 38 -17.48 -3.82 15.38
CA GLU A 38 -18.45 -2.82 14.91
C GLU A 38 -17.79 -1.66 14.14
N SER A 39 -16.46 -1.57 14.15
CA SER A 39 -15.75 -0.55 13.40
C SER A 39 -15.96 -0.72 11.89
N PRO A 40 -16.50 0.30 11.18
CA PRO A 40 -16.63 0.25 9.73
C PRO A 40 -15.28 0.02 9.02
N TYR A 41 -14.23 0.66 9.50
CA TYR A 41 -12.86 0.49 8.98
C TYR A 41 -12.40 -0.98 9.04
N ILE A 42 -12.59 -1.63 10.18
CA ILE A 42 -12.22 -3.04 10.35
C ILE A 42 -13.07 -3.95 9.45
N LYS A 43 -14.38 -3.67 9.33
CA LYS A 43 -15.28 -4.42 8.45
C LYS A 43 -14.88 -4.32 6.98
N MET A 44 -14.54 -3.12 6.52
CA MET A 44 -14.09 -2.88 5.15
C MET A 44 -12.77 -3.59 4.82
N ASN A 45 -11.88 -3.71 5.81
CA ASN A 45 -10.61 -4.43 5.71
C ASN A 45 -10.71 -5.93 6.05
N GLU A 46 -11.91 -6.51 6.02
CA GLU A 46 -12.13 -7.94 6.25
C GLU A 46 -11.65 -8.43 7.63
N GLY A 47 -11.68 -7.54 8.61
CA GLY A 47 -11.46 -7.87 10.02
C GLY A 47 -10.03 -7.70 10.52
N TYR A 48 -9.11 -7.11 9.76
CA TYR A 48 -7.73 -6.86 10.22
C TYR A 48 -7.13 -5.58 9.62
N CYS A 49 -6.14 -5.02 10.32
CA CYS A 49 -5.29 -3.92 9.85
C CYS A 49 -3.98 -3.91 10.65
N GLY A 50 -3.04 -3.08 10.24
CA GLY A 50 -1.76 -2.90 10.92
C GLY A 50 -1.28 -1.45 10.93
N ASP A 51 -0.19 -1.21 11.63
CA ASP A 51 0.58 0.02 11.63
C ASP A 51 2.05 -0.28 11.93
N GLY A 52 2.92 -0.06 10.96
CA GLY A 52 4.38 -0.14 11.02
C GLY A 52 5.06 1.23 10.83
N GLY A 53 4.30 2.32 10.87
CA GLY A 53 4.80 3.67 10.55
C GLY A 53 5.84 4.23 11.53
N ILE A 54 5.94 3.68 12.73
CA ILE A 54 6.91 4.11 13.74
C ILE A 54 8.07 3.11 13.81
N PRO A 55 9.31 3.49 13.41
CA PRO A 55 10.45 2.59 13.46
C PRO A 55 10.65 1.90 14.81
N GLY A 56 10.74 0.57 14.80
CA GLY A 56 10.87 -0.27 15.98
C GLY A 56 9.55 -0.70 16.61
N TYR A 57 8.40 -0.21 16.15
CA TYR A 57 7.08 -0.57 16.69
C TYR A 57 6.16 -1.09 15.58
N ILE A 58 5.53 -2.24 15.82
CA ILE A 58 4.60 -2.89 14.89
C ILE A 58 3.32 -3.24 15.63
N PHE A 59 2.20 -2.77 15.11
CA PHE A 59 0.88 -3.05 15.66
C PHE A 59 0.04 -3.80 14.63
N SER A 60 -0.80 -4.71 15.09
CA SER A 60 -1.85 -5.31 14.28
C SER A 60 -3.13 -5.42 15.10
N TRP A 61 -4.25 -5.09 14.48
CA TRP A 61 -5.60 -5.26 15.03
C TRP A 61 -6.33 -6.30 14.19
N LEU A 62 -6.98 -7.23 14.84
CA LEU A 62 -7.77 -8.24 14.14
C LEU A 62 -8.99 -8.71 14.94
N ILE A 63 -10.02 -9.14 14.21
CA ILE A 63 -11.11 -9.95 14.72
C ILE A 63 -10.66 -11.40 14.53
N PRO A 64 -10.44 -12.20 15.60
CA PRO A 64 -9.91 -13.54 15.47
C PRO A 64 -10.89 -14.47 14.74
N ASN A 65 -10.51 -14.93 13.56
CA ASN A 65 -11.17 -15.98 12.78
C ASN A 65 -10.15 -16.67 11.88
N GLU A 66 -10.54 -17.72 11.17
CA GLU A 66 -9.63 -18.50 10.33
C GLU A 66 -8.96 -17.63 9.25
N TYR A 67 -9.73 -16.77 8.59
CA TYR A 67 -9.21 -15.86 7.55
C TYR A 67 -8.17 -14.89 8.10
N THR A 68 -8.51 -14.13 9.14
CA THR A 68 -7.59 -13.12 9.71
C THR A 68 -6.35 -13.73 10.33
N LEU A 69 -6.46 -14.91 10.96
CA LEU A 69 -5.31 -15.62 11.52
C LEU A 69 -4.37 -16.15 10.42
N THR A 70 -4.92 -16.60 9.28
CA THR A 70 -4.11 -17.05 8.14
C THR A 70 -3.48 -15.91 7.35
N HIS A 71 -3.99 -14.67 7.46
CA HIS A 71 -3.45 -13.49 6.79
C HIS A 71 -2.57 -12.61 7.70
N LEU A 72 -2.52 -12.90 9.00
CA LEU A 72 -1.80 -12.07 9.96
C LEU A 72 -0.30 -11.97 9.63
N HIS A 73 0.34 -13.06 9.22
CA HIS A 73 1.76 -13.05 8.85
C HIS A 73 2.05 -12.20 7.60
N VAL A 74 1.10 -12.11 6.66
CA VAL A 74 1.18 -11.25 5.48
C VAL A 74 1.06 -9.79 5.88
N ALA A 75 0.07 -9.47 6.74
CA ALA A 75 -0.10 -8.14 7.29
C ALA A 75 1.14 -7.66 8.06
N LEU A 76 1.73 -8.53 8.88
CA LEU A 76 2.96 -8.20 9.61
C LEU A 76 4.14 -7.93 8.68
N ALA A 77 4.27 -8.65 7.57
CA ALA A 77 5.30 -8.37 6.57
C ALA A 77 5.09 -7.01 5.89
N HIS A 78 3.83 -6.64 5.58
CA HIS A 78 3.46 -5.32 5.09
C HIS A 78 3.95 -4.23 6.07
N GLU A 79 3.63 -4.38 7.35
CA GLU A 79 4.02 -3.42 8.39
C GLU A 79 5.54 -3.37 8.62
N VAL A 80 6.24 -4.50 8.49
CA VAL A 80 7.72 -4.52 8.55
C VAL A 80 8.32 -3.72 7.40
N ASN A 81 7.74 -3.76 6.21
CA ASN A 81 8.23 -2.96 5.09
C ASN A 81 8.14 -1.47 5.39
N HIS A 82 7.01 -0.96 5.91
CA HIS A 82 6.87 0.41 6.39
C HIS A 82 7.91 0.73 7.47
N ASN A 83 8.05 -0.17 8.45
CA ASN A 83 8.96 0.01 9.58
C ASN A 83 10.41 0.16 9.12
N VAL A 84 10.85 -0.65 8.17
CA VAL A 84 12.19 -0.54 7.58
C VAL A 84 12.29 0.73 6.73
N ARG A 85 11.33 0.99 5.84
CA ARG A 85 11.35 2.16 4.97
C ARG A 85 11.53 3.46 5.76
N PHE A 86 10.77 3.65 6.83
CA PHE A 86 10.80 4.88 7.64
C PHE A 86 12.05 5.03 8.51
N GLN A 87 12.91 4.02 8.59
CA GLN A 87 14.26 4.19 9.13
C GLN A 87 15.20 4.96 8.18
N PHE A 88 14.92 4.93 6.87
CA PHE A 88 15.75 5.54 5.83
C PHE A 88 15.06 6.75 5.17
N ILE A 89 13.77 6.68 4.97
CA ILE A 89 12.95 7.75 4.38
C ILE A 89 12.17 8.43 5.51
N LYS A 90 12.59 9.62 5.90
CA LYS A 90 11.97 10.34 7.02
C LYS A 90 10.54 10.73 6.68
N TRP A 91 9.63 10.44 7.60
CA TRP A 91 8.27 10.95 7.57
C TRP A 91 8.25 12.49 7.60
N LYS A 92 7.35 13.10 6.84
CA LYS A 92 7.12 14.54 6.80
C LYS A 92 5.62 14.82 6.86
N ASN A 93 5.24 15.93 7.51
CA ASN A 93 3.82 16.32 7.59
C ASN A 93 3.26 16.82 6.25
N ASP A 94 4.14 17.21 5.32
CA ASP A 94 3.83 17.63 3.96
C ASP A 94 3.95 16.49 2.93
N ILE A 95 3.87 15.24 3.40
CA ILE A 95 3.87 14.05 2.53
C ILE A 95 2.78 14.16 1.46
N THR A 96 3.14 13.81 0.23
CA THR A 96 2.22 13.86 -0.91
C THR A 96 1.45 12.54 -1.08
N LEU A 97 0.34 12.59 -1.83
CA LEU A 97 -0.38 11.38 -2.24
C LEU A 97 0.55 10.39 -2.95
N GLY A 98 1.39 10.87 -3.87
CA GLY A 98 2.34 10.01 -4.58
C GLY A 98 3.30 9.28 -3.65
N GLU A 99 3.81 9.96 -2.61
CA GLU A 99 4.70 9.35 -1.61
C GLU A 99 3.98 8.30 -0.76
N MET A 100 2.75 8.58 -0.31
CA MET A 100 1.94 7.62 0.45
C MET A 100 1.58 6.40 -0.39
N MET A 101 1.06 6.63 -1.59
CA MET A 101 0.67 5.55 -2.52
C MET A 101 1.85 4.63 -2.85
N VAL A 102 3.04 5.18 -3.09
CA VAL A 102 4.25 4.38 -3.31
C VAL A 102 4.64 3.60 -2.05
N SER A 103 4.50 4.19 -0.87
CA SER A 103 4.80 3.51 0.39
C SER A 103 3.89 2.29 0.59
N GLU A 104 2.59 2.44 0.37
CA GLU A 104 1.62 1.34 0.46
C GLU A 104 1.87 0.27 -0.62
N GLY A 105 2.17 0.71 -1.84
CA GLY A 105 2.50 -0.19 -2.93
C GLY A 105 3.78 -1.02 -2.68
N LEU A 106 4.80 -0.43 -2.06
CA LEU A 106 6.01 -1.13 -1.66
C LEU A 106 5.73 -2.17 -0.58
N ALA A 107 4.98 -1.81 0.45
CA ALA A 107 4.65 -2.68 1.56
C ALA A 107 3.84 -3.91 1.09
N GLU A 108 2.85 -3.70 0.23
CA GLU A 108 2.03 -4.79 -0.29
C GLU A 108 2.80 -5.68 -1.29
N ASN A 109 3.65 -5.10 -2.17
CA ASN A 109 4.52 -5.91 -3.02
C ASN A 109 5.57 -6.69 -2.22
N PHE A 110 6.04 -6.17 -1.10
CA PHE A 110 6.93 -6.91 -0.20
C PHE A 110 6.23 -8.08 0.46
N ALA A 111 5.04 -7.88 0.98
CA ALA A 111 4.24 -8.94 1.60
C ALA A 111 3.91 -10.05 0.60
N THR A 112 3.46 -9.69 -0.60
CA THR A 112 3.14 -10.66 -1.67
C THR A 112 4.39 -11.32 -2.27
N HIS A 113 5.55 -10.67 -2.24
CA HIS A 113 6.83 -11.31 -2.59
C HIS A 113 7.19 -12.46 -1.65
N LEU A 114 6.91 -12.31 -0.35
CA LEU A 114 7.23 -13.33 0.64
C LEU A 114 6.21 -14.48 0.68
N TYR A 115 4.94 -14.17 0.50
CA TYR A 115 3.85 -15.11 0.81
C TYR A 115 2.99 -15.50 -0.40
N GLY A 116 3.23 -14.90 -1.56
CA GLY A 116 2.49 -15.15 -2.79
C GLY A 116 1.51 -14.05 -3.16
N GLU A 117 1.30 -13.86 -4.47
CA GLU A 117 0.39 -12.83 -5.00
C GLU A 117 -1.08 -13.09 -4.65
N ASP A 118 -1.44 -14.35 -4.43
CA ASP A 118 -2.77 -14.78 -3.96
C ASP A 118 -3.07 -14.34 -2.52
N LYS A 119 -2.08 -13.82 -1.81
CA LYS A 119 -2.19 -13.27 -0.45
C LYS A 119 -2.30 -11.75 -0.41
N ALA A 120 -2.41 -11.08 -1.56
CA ALA A 120 -2.67 -9.65 -1.58
C ALA A 120 -3.94 -9.30 -0.81
N GLY A 121 -3.88 -8.23 -0.03
CA GLY A 121 -4.98 -7.80 0.84
C GLY A 121 -6.21 -7.31 0.10
N PRO A 122 -7.35 -7.18 0.80
CA PRO A 122 -8.62 -6.73 0.21
C PRO A 122 -8.52 -5.30 -0.35
N TRP A 123 -7.60 -4.49 0.16
CA TRP A 123 -7.29 -3.14 -0.33
C TRP A 123 -6.69 -3.12 -1.74
N VAL A 124 -6.24 -4.27 -2.27
CA VAL A 124 -5.81 -4.45 -3.67
C VAL A 124 -6.81 -5.26 -4.46
N THR A 125 -7.23 -6.42 -3.92
CA THR A 125 -7.99 -7.43 -4.67
C THR A 125 -9.44 -7.05 -4.98
N LYS A 126 -10.02 -6.09 -4.26
CA LYS A 126 -11.38 -5.58 -4.53
C LYS A 126 -11.46 -4.65 -5.75
N THR A 127 -10.33 -4.22 -6.28
CA THR A 127 -10.28 -3.35 -7.48
C THR A 127 -9.92 -4.19 -8.71
N ASP A 128 -10.80 -4.24 -9.70
CA ASP A 128 -10.49 -4.85 -10.97
C ASP A 128 -9.63 -3.95 -11.87
N MET A 129 -8.93 -4.55 -12.84
CA MET A 129 -7.98 -3.85 -13.70
C MET A 129 -8.63 -2.82 -14.65
N GLN A 130 -9.89 -3.03 -15.03
CA GLN A 130 -10.60 -2.08 -15.86
C GLN A 130 -10.91 -0.81 -15.05
N THR A 131 -11.52 -0.97 -13.89
CA THR A 131 -11.78 0.15 -12.96
C THR A 131 -10.49 0.89 -12.59
N LEU A 132 -9.41 0.16 -12.31
CA LEU A 132 -8.11 0.76 -12.03
C LEU A 132 -7.61 1.64 -13.18
N ASN A 133 -7.62 1.13 -14.41
CA ASN A 133 -7.02 1.83 -15.55
C ASN A 133 -7.90 2.96 -16.09
N GLU A 134 -9.23 2.73 -16.19
CA GLU A 134 -10.14 3.67 -16.84
C GLU A 134 -10.66 4.76 -15.90
N TYR A 135 -10.72 4.48 -14.60
CA TYR A 135 -11.37 5.38 -13.63
C TYR A 135 -10.43 5.87 -12.53
N ILE A 136 -9.71 4.97 -11.85
CA ILE A 136 -8.89 5.33 -10.68
C ILE A 136 -7.61 6.07 -11.09
N LYS A 137 -6.84 5.54 -12.01
CA LYS A 137 -5.55 6.13 -12.42
C LYS A 137 -5.63 7.60 -12.85
N PRO A 138 -6.62 8.05 -13.66
CA PRO A 138 -6.72 9.46 -14.00
C PRO A 138 -6.88 10.37 -12.78
N ILE A 139 -7.75 10.01 -11.84
CA ILE A 139 -8.00 10.80 -10.62
C ILE A 139 -6.77 10.81 -9.70
N ILE A 140 -6.11 9.65 -9.53
CA ILE A 140 -4.88 9.54 -8.74
C ILE A 140 -3.75 10.37 -9.38
N PHE A 141 -3.60 10.33 -10.70
CA PHE A 141 -2.58 11.07 -11.41
C PHE A 141 -2.70 12.58 -11.18
N ASP A 142 -3.91 13.10 -11.30
CA ASP A 142 -4.18 14.52 -11.06
C ASP A 142 -3.95 14.92 -9.58
N GLY A 143 -4.09 13.97 -8.67
CA GLY A 143 -3.92 14.16 -7.23
C GLY A 143 -2.52 13.90 -6.67
N LEU A 144 -1.53 13.43 -7.45
CA LEU A 144 -0.22 12.96 -6.95
C LEU A 144 0.52 13.97 -6.06
N SER A 145 0.33 15.28 -6.29
CA SER A 145 0.96 16.36 -5.52
C SER A 145 0.11 16.86 -4.34
N VAL A 146 -1.08 16.33 -4.13
CA VAL A 146 -1.94 16.71 -3.00
C VAL A 146 -1.23 16.39 -1.70
N GLN A 147 -1.30 17.28 -0.72
CA GLN A 147 -0.68 17.18 0.61
C GLN A 147 -1.71 17.38 1.71
N GLY A 148 -1.42 16.84 2.89
CA GLY A 148 -2.24 16.94 4.09
C GLY A 148 -3.12 15.70 4.28
N LEU A 149 -2.98 15.06 5.44
CA LEU A 149 -3.60 13.75 5.73
C LEU A 149 -5.12 13.76 5.53
N GLU A 150 -5.80 14.84 5.88
CA GLU A 150 -7.25 15.03 5.67
C GLU A 150 -7.64 15.02 4.18
N LYS A 151 -6.76 15.49 3.30
CA LYS A 151 -6.99 15.49 1.85
C LYS A 151 -6.59 14.17 1.21
N LEU A 152 -5.54 13.53 1.74
CA LEU A 152 -5.05 12.25 1.21
C LEU A 152 -6.00 11.10 1.50
N ASN A 153 -6.81 11.19 2.56
CA ASN A 153 -7.65 10.11 3.06
C ASN A 153 -8.57 9.53 1.97
N ALA A 154 -9.33 10.39 1.26
CA ALA A 154 -10.24 9.94 0.21
C ALA A 154 -9.51 9.32 -0.99
N TYR A 155 -8.32 9.82 -1.34
CA TYR A 155 -7.50 9.23 -2.41
C TYR A 155 -6.96 7.86 -2.04
N LEU A 156 -6.51 7.68 -0.80
CA LEU A 156 -5.92 6.42 -0.35
C LEU A 156 -6.98 5.36 -0.07
N TYR A 157 -7.96 5.70 0.79
CA TYR A 157 -8.93 4.76 1.33
C TYR A 157 -10.28 4.77 0.63
N GLY A 158 -10.54 5.77 -0.24
CA GLY A 158 -11.81 5.96 -0.93
C GLY A 158 -12.81 6.83 -0.16
N ASP A 159 -13.85 7.25 -0.87
CA ASP A 159 -14.83 8.23 -0.39
C ASP A 159 -15.65 7.72 0.81
N GLU A 160 -15.96 6.43 0.86
CA GLU A 160 -16.71 5.84 1.97
C GLU A 160 -15.94 5.96 3.29
N MET A 161 -14.62 5.73 3.25
CA MET A 161 -13.75 5.89 4.41
C MET A 161 -13.55 7.35 4.80
N ALA A 162 -13.42 8.23 3.82
CA ALA A 162 -13.30 9.67 4.05
C ALA A 162 -14.57 10.22 4.74
N ALA A 163 -15.75 9.76 4.33
CA ALA A 163 -17.03 10.15 4.90
C ALA A 163 -17.15 9.81 6.39
N LEU A 164 -16.58 8.69 6.84
CA LEU A 164 -16.56 8.31 8.27
C LEU A 164 -15.81 9.31 9.16
N GLN A 165 -14.89 10.07 8.56
CA GLN A 165 -14.07 11.09 9.23
C GLN A 165 -14.48 12.52 8.85
N ASN A 166 -15.58 12.68 8.13
CA ASN A 166 -16.06 13.97 7.58
C ASN A 166 -15.04 14.66 6.67
N TYR A 167 -14.23 13.89 5.95
CA TYR A 167 -13.34 14.41 4.92
C TYR A 167 -14.05 14.50 3.55
N PRO A 168 -13.63 15.42 2.68
CA PRO A 168 -14.25 15.59 1.37
C PRO A 168 -14.00 14.37 0.46
N ALA A 169 -15.04 14.00 -0.30
CA ALA A 169 -14.97 12.98 -1.33
C ALA A 169 -14.20 13.48 -2.57
N VAL A 170 -13.58 12.56 -3.29
CA VAL A 170 -12.83 12.82 -4.53
C VAL A 170 -13.30 11.95 -5.71
N GLY A 171 -14.32 11.13 -5.50
CA GLY A 171 -14.88 10.23 -6.51
C GLY A 171 -14.18 8.88 -6.57
N LEU A 172 -13.50 8.41 -5.53
CA LEU A 172 -12.73 7.17 -5.56
C LEU A 172 -13.39 6.05 -4.72
N PRO A 173 -13.34 4.78 -5.23
CA PRO A 173 -13.82 3.63 -4.48
C PRO A 173 -12.85 3.21 -3.36
N TYR A 174 -13.27 2.23 -2.57
CA TYR A 174 -12.49 1.65 -1.47
C TYR A 174 -11.04 1.36 -1.87
N CYS A 175 -10.12 1.87 -1.07
CA CYS A 175 -8.66 1.67 -1.16
C CYS A 175 -8.04 1.88 -2.57
N ALA A 176 -8.61 2.79 -3.36
CA ALA A 176 -8.15 3.10 -4.71
C ALA A 176 -6.64 3.42 -4.78
N GLY A 177 -6.13 4.20 -3.82
CA GLY A 177 -4.71 4.54 -3.74
C GLY A 177 -3.82 3.33 -3.45
N TYR A 178 -4.27 2.39 -2.62
CA TYR A 178 -3.56 1.13 -2.34
C TYR A 178 -3.46 0.26 -3.59
N ALA A 179 -4.58 0.03 -4.28
CA ALA A 179 -4.60 -0.74 -5.51
C ALA A 179 -3.71 -0.10 -6.59
N CYS A 180 -3.80 1.22 -6.76
CA CYS A 180 -2.97 1.95 -7.71
C CYS A 180 -1.48 1.84 -7.36
N GLY A 181 -1.12 2.03 -6.10
CA GLY A 181 0.25 1.91 -5.60
C GLY A 181 0.84 0.51 -5.79
N TYR A 182 0.06 -0.52 -5.48
CA TYR A 182 0.49 -1.91 -5.70
C TYR A 182 0.86 -2.18 -7.15
N HIS A 183 -0.03 -1.85 -8.09
CA HIS A 183 0.21 -2.08 -9.51
C HIS A 183 1.32 -1.20 -10.09
N LEU A 184 1.46 0.04 -9.62
CA LEU A 184 2.54 0.94 -10.01
C LEU A 184 3.90 0.39 -9.58
N VAL A 185 4.03 -0.02 -8.31
CA VAL A 185 5.29 -0.59 -7.79
C VAL A 185 5.60 -1.93 -8.48
N LYS A 186 4.60 -2.78 -8.69
CA LYS A 186 4.76 -4.03 -9.45
C LYS A 186 5.30 -3.78 -10.87
N HIS A 187 4.76 -2.76 -11.56
CA HIS A 187 5.28 -2.33 -12.86
C HIS A 187 6.73 -1.82 -12.76
N TYR A 188 7.03 -1.02 -11.74
CA TYR A 188 8.39 -0.54 -11.48
C TYR A 188 9.40 -1.68 -11.34
N LEU A 189 9.10 -2.66 -10.51
CA LEU A 189 9.97 -3.82 -10.28
C LEU A 189 10.21 -4.61 -11.57
N LYS A 190 9.14 -4.87 -12.33
CA LYS A 190 9.22 -5.55 -13.63
C LYS A 190 10.07 -4.76 -14.64
N LYS A 191 9.87 -3.45 -14.73
CA LYS A 191 10.54 -2.57 -15.70
C LYS A 191 12.03 -2.40 -15.42
N THR A 192 12.39 -2.31 -14.14
CA THR A 192 13.77 -1.99 -13.74
C THR A 192 14.62 -3.21 -13.39
N GLY A 193 13.99 -4.35 -13.11
CA GLY A 193 14.66 -5.54 -12.58
C GLY A 193 15.17 -5.40 -11.14
N LYS A 194 14.86 -4.29 -10.46
CA LYS A 194 15.21 -4.11 -9.04
C LYS A 194 14.40 -5.05 -8.17
N SER A 195 15.02 -5.52 -7.08
CA SER A 195 14.31 -6.25 -6.03
C SER A 195 13.41 -5.31 -5.22
N ILE A 196 12.38 -5.87 -4.59
CA ILE A 196 11.51 -5.11 -3.68
C ILE A 196 12.28 -4.52 -2.50
N VAL A 197 13.30 -5.23 -2.01
CA VAL A 197 14.18 -4.77 -0.94
C VAL A 197 14.92 -3.49 -1.33
N GLU A 198 15.50 -3.45 -2.53
CA GLU A 198 16.15 -2.24 -3.06
C GLU A 198 15.16 -1.10 -3.25
N ALA A 199 13.98 -1.40 -3.82
CA ALA A 199 12.96 -0.41 -4.09
C ALA A 199 12.40 0.23 -2.81
N THR A 200 12.28 -0.55 -1.71
CA THR A 200 11.81 -0.06 -0.41
C THR A 200 12.63 1.11 0.11
N LEU A 201 13.92 1.15 -0.19
CA LEU A 201 14.85 2.18 0.30
C LEU A 201 14.93 3.41 -0.61
N LEU A 202 14.28 3.40 -1.76
CA LEU A 202 14.31 4.52 -2.69
C LEU A 202 13.31 5.63 -2.32
N PRO A 203 13.65 6.89 -2.59
CA PRO A 203 12.67 7.97 -2.57
C PRO A 203 11.52 7.70 -3.54
N ALA A 204 10.29 8.04 -3.14
CA ALA A 204 9.10 7.76 -3.96
C ALA A 204 9.13 8.44 -5.34
N ASN A 205 9.75 9.64 -5.43
CA ASN A 205 9.87 10.37 -6.69
C ASN A 205 10.72 9.63 -7.74
N GLU A 206 11.69 8.79 -7.34
CA GLU A 206 12.44 7.94 -8.27
C GLU A 206 11.56 6.88 -8.88
N ILE A 207 10.71 6.25 -8.07
CA ILE A 207 9.76 5.22 -8.52
C ILE A 207 8.70 5.86 -9.44
N LEU A 208 8.09 6.97 -9.02
CA LEU A 208 7.08 7.70 -9.79
C LEU A 208 7.63 8.13 -11.16
N LYS A 209 8.83 8.70 -11.19
CA LYS A 209 9.51 9.12 -12.42
C LYS A 209 9.81 7.94 -13.36
N ALA A 210 10.23 6.81 -12.81
CA ALA A 210 10.55 5.62 -13.60
C ALA A 210 9.30 4.95 -14.18
N THR A 211 8.12 5.22 -13.61
CA THR A 211 6.82 4.66 -13.99
C THR A 211 5.87 5.67 -14.64
N ASP A 212 6.40 6.77 -15.18
CA ASP A 212 5.60 7.82 -15.84
C ASP A 212 4.74 7.29 -17.01
N ASP A 213 5.20 6.22 -17.66
CA ASP A 213 4.48 5.51 -18.72
C ASP A 213 3.15 4.88 -18.25
N VAL A 214 3.02 4.49 -16.98
CA VAL A 214 1.79 3.90 -16.43
C VAL A 214 0.57 4.83 -16.57
N TRP A 215 0.81 6.12 -16.54
CA TRP A 215 -0.23 7.15 -16.64
C TRP A 215 -0.66 7.44 -18.09
N ASN A 216 0.17 7.08 -19.08
CA ASN A 216 -0.08 7.37 -20.48
C ASN A 216 -0.92 6.28 -21.18
N GLU A 217 -0.99 5.07 -20.66
CA GLU A 217 -1.80 3.99 -21.20
C GLU A 217 -3.30 4.32 -21.16
N SER A 218 -3.78 5.11 -20.19
CA SER A 218 -5.15 5.59 -20.10
C SER A 218 -5.53 6.59 -21.23
N LYS A 219 -4.58 7.38 -21.72
CA LYS A 219 -4.82 8.37 -22.79
C LYS A 219 -4.98 7.77 -24.17
N SER A 220 -4.46 6.57 -24.43
CA SER A 220 -4.59 5.89 -25.73
C SER A 220 -6.00 5.31 -25.97
N TYR A 221 -6.75 5.02 -24.91
CA TYR A 221 -8.11 4.48 -24.99
C TYR A 221 -9.14 5.55 -25.40
N ASP A 222 -8.96 6.78 -24.95
CA ASP A 222 -9.87 7.89 -25.26
C ASP A 222 -9.76 8.35 -26.72
N SER A 223 -8.57 8.27 -27.33
CA SER A 223 -8.35 8.64 -28.74
C SER A 223 -8.98 7.67 -29.73
N THR A 224 -9.30 6.44 -29.31
CA THR A 224 -9.99 5.44 -30.13
C THR A 224 -11.51 5.51 -30.00
N ARG A 225 -12.06 6.07 -28.92
CA ARG A 225 -13.51 6.24 -28.71
C ARG A 225 -14.07 7.45 -29.47
N SER A 226 -13.33 8.56 -29.55
CA SER A 226 -13.77 9.76 -30.28
C SER A 226 -13.90 9.54 -31.80
N ARG A 227 -13.21 8.53 -32.38
CA ARG A 227 -13.31 8.19 -33.83
C ARG A 227 -14.48 7.27 -34.20
N LYS A 228 -15.25 6.76 -33.22
CA LYS A 228 -16.39 5.86 -33.51
C LYS A 228 -17.76 6.54 -33.47
N PHE A 229 -17.84 7.82 -33.11
CA PHE A 229 -19.09 8.59 -33.07
C PHE A 229 -19.24 9.61 -34.17
N ASP A 230 -18.26 9.73 -35.11
CA ASP A 230 -18.31 10.60 -36.27
C ASP A 230 -18.47 9.77 -37.58
N ARG A 231 -19.39 8.80 -37.59
CA ARG A 231 -19.85 8.18 -38.84
C ARG A 231 -21.33 7.85 -38.78
#